data_3303791738f95f3dc4113a5acce82b72
#
_entry.id   3303791738f95f3dc4113a5acce82b72
#
_cell.length_a   1.000
_cell.length_b   1.000
_cell.length_c   1.000
_cell.angle_alpha   90.00
_cell.angle_beta   90.00
_cell.angle_gamma   90.00
#
_symmetry.space_group_name_H-M   'P 1'
#
loop_
_entity.id
_entity.type
_entity.pdbx_description
1 polymer ?
#
loop_
_entity_poly.entity_id
_entity_poly.type
_entity_poly.pdbx_seq_one_letter_code
_entity_poly.pdbx_strand_id
1 'polypeptide(L)'
;MQNKEVTSKIEMRHTTTIIHNYDIGDNEYIERKFSIYNKTCHRFEPKGMYYDQENKDLYLPAGLEQYFIDRSFGDDIYRKVYPDTYDKIPKVRLKYLPRDEKQKEAIRFCLGMDPYRRNLNKPQLQLNLNTGVGKTYVAVTTFAYLSIKTMMITSSLDWIDQWREKIKEYTDLKDDEIYTIAGMGTIAKLINGMKDISKIKFFLCSHSTLKSFAKKHGWNMVGALFRRLKIGVKIYDEAHLWFDNICMIDFFTDTYKTFYLTATPIQSDYFDNRIYQAAFKTVPSIDLFDEDKDPHTKYISILFNSHPRPQDIQECANVYGFDRIKYTDYLTTKENYYKILKILLVMIEQTVSPEGKVLIYIGTNAAILKTFYWIRYNYPNLPIGLFSSLVPKDVKQRELENKIILTTTKSAGAALDIKGLEMTIVLNEPFKSKVLTKQTFGRTRSDNTRYIDVVDVGFSTLKYYYTTKKPLFKKIATDCSEIQLSDYEINQKLHEIFINEQKQLESFQTNKNLKQVIEITKTIGKSH
;
A
#
# COMPACT_ATOMS: atom_id res chain seq x y z
N MET A 1 -49.96 -30.68 15.30
CA MET A 1 -49.43 -29.29 15.37
C MET A 1 -48.02 -29.39 14.76
N GLN A 2 -47.87 -28.99 13.48
CA GLN A 2 -46.56 -28.87 12.88
C GLN A 2 -45.83 -27.69 13.54
N ASN A 3 -44.71 -27.96 14.19
CA ASN A 3 -43.76 -26.90 14.59
C ASN A 3 -43.36 -26.17 13.31
N LYS A 4 -43.92 -24.98 13.07
CA LYS A 4 -43.30 -24.01 12.18
C LYS A 4 -42.00 -23.66 12.84
N GLU A 5 -40.87 -24.13 12.31
CA GLU A 5 -39.56 -23.56 12.60
C GLU A 5 -39.68 -22.06 12.31
N VAL A 6 -39.54 -21.26 13.36
CA VAL A 6 -39.46 -19.81 13.23
C VAL A 6 -38.13 -19.54 12.55
N THR A 7 -38.15 -19.39 11.24
CA THR A 7 -36.97 -18.98 10.48
C THR A 7 -36.59 -17.58 10.91
N SER A 8 -35.43 -17.45 11.55
CA SER A 8 -34.87 -16.16 11.92
C SER A 8 -34.65 -15.31 10.66
N LYS A 9 -35.14 -14.07 10.67
CA LYS A 9 -34.96 -13.14 9.56
C LYS A 9 -33.53 -12.63 9.46
N ILE A 10 -32.81 -12.57 10.57
CA ILE A 10 -31.46 -12.02 10.66
C ILE A 10 -30.50 -13.08 11.18
N GLU A 11 -29.47 -13.37 10.40
CA GLU A 11 -28.37 -14.25 10.79
C GLU A 11 -27.10 -13.44 11.04
N MET A 12 -26.52 -13.58 12.22
CA MET A 12 -25.28 -12.89 12.62
C MET A 12 -24.12 -13.88 12.66
N ARG A 13 -23.16 -13.68 11.78
CA ARG A 13 -21.86 -14.39 11.74
C ARG A 13 -20.75 -13.52 12.32
N HIS A 14 -19.55 -14.05 12.40
CA HIS A 14 -18.39 -13.32 12.92
C HIS A 14 -18.03 -12.09 12.04
N THR A 15 -18.18 -12.20 10.72
CA THR A 15 -17.79 -11.14 9.77
C THR A 15 -18.96 -10.57 8.97
N THR A 16 -20.16 -11.18 9.09
CA THR A 16 -21.31 -10.87 8.21
C THR A 16 -22.61 -10.88 8.97
N THR A 17 -23.51 -9.96 8.62
CA THR A 17 -24.93 -10.01 8.96
C THR A 17 -25.71 -10.33 7.70
N ILE A 18 -26.56 -11.35 7.71
CA ILE A 18 -27.39 -11.76 6.58
C ILE A 18 -28.85 -11.48 6.93
N ILE A 19 -29.54 -10.78 6.05
CA ILE A 19 -30.98 -10.55 6.12
C ILE A 19 -31.65 -11.48 5.10
N HIS A 20 -32.40 -12.45 5.60
CA HIS A 20 -33.10 -13.42 4.78
C HIS A 20 -34.44 -12.88 4.27
N ASN A 21 -34.87 -13.38 3.11
CA ASN A 21 -36.13 -12.97 2.45
C ASN A 21 -36.21 -11.44 2.22
N TYR A 22 -35.11 -10.84 1.80
CA TYR A 22 -34.99 -9.44 1.42
C TYR A 22 -35.28 -9.25 -0.06
N ASP A 23 -36.10 -8.27 -0.41
CA ASP A 23 -36.27 -7.84 -1.80
C ASP A 23 -35.64 -6.45 -2.00
N ILE A 24 -35.01 -6.24 -3.18
CA ILE A 24 -34.44 -4.92 -3.53
C ILE A 24 -35.59 -3.90 -3.55
N GLY A 25 -35.38 -2.78 -2.86
CA GLY A 25 -36.38 -1.74 -2.66
C GLY A 25 -37.08 -1.81 -1.31
N ASP A 26 -36.94 -2.91 -0.55
CA ASP A 26 -37.53 -3.02 0.80
C ASP A 26 -36.97 -1.98 1.75
N ASN A 27 -35.72 -1.58 1.57
CA ASN A 27 -35.08 -0.58 2.40
C ASN A 27 -34.14 0.33 1.60
N GLU A 28 -34.70 1.35 0.97
CA GLU A 28 -33.91 2.36 0.22
C GLU A 28 -32.84 3.05 1.07
N TYR A 29 -33.03 3.17 2.37
CA TYR A 29 -32.07 3.82 3.24
C TYR A 29 -30.76 3.04 3.33
N ILE A 30 -30.83 1.71 3.47
CA ILE A 30 -29.66 0.83 3.46
C ILE A 30 -29.01 0.82 2.08
N GLU A 31 -29.80 0.64 1.05
CA GLU A 31 -29.30 0.59 -0.33
C GLU A 31 -28.55 1.86 -0.71
N ARG A 32 -29.09 3.03 -0.38
CA ARG A 32 -28.41 4.32 -0.59
C ARG A 32 -27.17 4.49 0.30
N LYS A 33 -27.19 3.99 1.54
CA LYS A 33 -26.05 4.08 2.46
C LYS A 33 -24.86 3.27 1.97
N PHE A 34 -25.09 2.10 1.37
CA PHE A 34 -24.10 1.16 0.84
C PHE A 34 -24.00 1.20 -0.70
N SER A 35 -24.28 2.33 -1.31
CA SER A 35 -24.11 2.54 -2.74
C SER A 35 -23.35 3.82 -3.03
N ILE A 36 -22.60 3.79 -4.13
CA ILE A 36 -21.89 4.93 -4.67
C ILE A 36 -22.42 5.20 -6.07
N TYR A 37 -22.68 6.48 -6.37
CA TYR A 37 -23.08 6.86 -7.71
C TYR A 37 -21.90 6.74 -8.67
N ASN A 38 -22.01 5.79 -9.60
CA ASN A 38 -21.04 5.61 -10.67
C ASN A 38 -21.40 6.55 -11.83
N LYS A 39 -20.58 7.59 -12.01
CA LYS A 39 -20.77 8.61 -13.04
C LYS A 39 -20.63 8.07 -14.48
N THR A 40 -19.91 6.96 -14.66
CA THR A 40 -19.67 6.36 -15.97
C THR A 40 -20.90 5.65 -16.51
N CYS A 41 -21.60 4.91 -15.66
CA CYS A 41 -22.82 4.17 -16.02
C CYS A 41 -24.12 4.84 -15.54
N HIS A 42 -24.01 6.05 -14.94
CA HIS A 42 -25.13 6.85 -14.42
C HIS A 42 -26.08 6.10 -13.49
N ARG A 43 -25.54 5.21 -12.66
CA ARG A 43 -26.33 4.42 -11.69
C ARG A 43 -25.62 4.31 -10.34
N PHE A 44 -26.40 4.02 -9.31
CA PHE A 44 -25.85 3.62 -8.02
C PHE A 44 -25.35 2.17 -8.09
N GLU A 45 -24.14 1.94 -7.62
CA GLU A 45 -23.52 0.62 -7.51
C GLU A 45 -23.34 0.25 -6.05
N PRO A 46 -23.72 -0.98 -5.65
CA PRO A 46 -23.52 -1.46 -4.29
C PRO A 46 -22.04 -1.45 -3.92
N LYS A 47 -21.75 -1.02 -2.69
CA LYS A 47 -20.42 -1.04 -2.12
C LYS A 47 -20.48 -1.39 -0.64
N GLY A 48 -19.73 -2.43 -0.22
CA GLY A 48 -19.81 -2.92 1.15
C GLY A 48 -21.11 -3.64 1.49
N MET A 49 -21.90 -4.03 0.49
CA MET A 49 -23.05 -4.94 0.62
C MET A 49 -23.11 -5.87 -0.60
N TYR A 50 -23.82 -6.98 -0.44
CA TYR A 50 -24.08 -7.91 -1.53
C TYR A 50 -25.51 -8.46 -1.43
N TYR A 51 -26.23 -8.49 -2.55
CA TYR A 51 -27.56 -9.06 -2.63
C TYR A 51 -27.53 -10.34 -3.49
N ASP A 52 -27.91 -11.44 -2.89
CA ASP A 52 -28.10 -12.73 -3.57
C ASP A 52 -29.54 -12.84 -4.07
N GLN A 53 -29.74 -12.67 -5.38
CA GLN A 53 -31.05 -12.71 -6.01
C GLN A 53 -31.72 -14.09 -5.94
N GLU A 54 -30.93 -15.19 -5.95
CA GLU A 54 -31.46 -16.54 -5.96
C GLU A 54 -32.05 -16.90 -4.59
N ASN A 55 -31.34 -16.54 -3.51
CA ASN A 55 -31.73 -16.86 -2.16
C ASN A 55 -32.52 -15.73 -1.48
N LYS A 56 -32.62 -14.57 -2.11
CA LYS A 56 -33.17 -13.33 -1.53
C LYS A 56 -32.50 -12.96 -0.20
N ASP A 57 -31.19 -13.03 -0.18
CA ASP A 57 -30.38 -12.72 0.99
C ASP A 57 -29.60 -11.43 0.78
N LEU A 58 -29.68 -10.50 1.74
CA LEU A 58 -28.85 -9.31 1.78
C LEU A 58 -27.70 -9.51 2.76
N TYR A 59 -26.47 -9.41 2.28
CA TYR A 59 -25.25 -9.52 3.06
C TYR A 59 -24.72 -8.13 3.42
N LEU A 60 -24.49 -7.91 4.72
CA LEU A 60 -23.94 -6.68 5.29
C LEU A 60 -22.75 -6.98 6.20
N PRO A 61 -21.80 -6.01 6.40
CA PRO A 61 -20.71 -6.19 7.35
C PRO A 61 -21.21 -6.38 8.78
N ALA A 62 -20.61 -7.31 9.54
CA ALA A 62 -20.97 -7.52 10.95
C ALA A 62 -20.55 -6.37 11.88
N GLY A 63 -19.67 -5.48 11.43
CA GLY A 63 -19.19 -4.32 12.20
C GLY A 63 -20.15 -3.13 12.20
N LEU A 64 -21.38 -3.28 11.70
CA LEU A 64 -22.43 -2.25 11.78
C LEU A 64 -22.93 -2.10 13.21
N GLU A 65 -23.41 -0.90 13.53
CA GLU A 65 -24.10 -0.65 14.81
C GLU A 65 -25.41 -1.46 14.88
N GLN A 66 -25.65 -2.13 16.00
CA GLN A 66 -26.86 -2.91 16.22
C GLN A 66 -28.11 -2.05 16.01
N TYR A 67 -28.13 -0.84 16.57
CA TYR A 67 -29.23 0.12 16.39
C TYR A 67 -29.55 0.38 14.91
N PHE A 68 -28.56 0.38 14.05
CA PHE A 68 -28.76 0.57 12.61
C PHE A 68 -29.49 -0.63 11.97
N ILE A 69 -29.17 -1.84 12.40
CA ILE A 69 -29.83 -3.07 11.94
C ILE A 69 -31.27 -3.11 12.47
N ASP A 70 -31.48 -2.84 13.77
CA ASP A 70 -32.78 -2.87 14.40
C ASP A 70 -33.75 -1.83 13.79
N ARG A 71 -33.26 -0.62 13.56
CA ARG A 71 -34.02 0.43 12.89
C ARG A 71 -34.42 0.08 11.45
N SER A 72 -33.56 -0.66 10.77
CA SER A 72 -33.75 -0.96 9.34
C SER A 72 -34.62 -2.19 9.11
N PHE A 73 -34.56 -3.18 10.01
CA PHE A 73 -35.19 -4.49 9.81
C PHE A 73 -36.10 -4.93 10.95
N GLY A 74 -36.23 -4.09 11.99
CA GLY A 74 -37.01 -4.40 13.19
C GLY A 74 -36.25 -5.30 14.17
N ASP A 75 -36.93 -5.57 15.33
CA ASP A 75 -36.36 -6.42 16.40
C ASP A 75 -36.59 -7.91 16.14
N ASP A 76 -36.51 -8.33 14.90
CA ASP A 76 -36.75 -9.72 14.52
C ASP A 76 -35.68 -10.69 15.05
N ILE A 77 -36.05 -11.96 15.10
CA ILE A 77 -35.27 -13.02 15.73
C ILE A 77 -33.87 -13.10 15.12
N TYR A 78 -32.87 -12.85 15.97
CA TYR A 78 -31.48 -13.00 15.63
C TYR A 78 -30.99 -14.44 15.83
N ARG A 79 -30.39 -15.03 14.81
CA ARG A 79 -29.65 -16.27 14.91
C ARG A 79 -28.15 -16.00 14.89
N LYS A 80 -27.44 -16.34 15.97
CA LYS A 80 -25.98 -16.34 15.97
C LYS A 80 -25.48 -17.63 15.37
N VAL A 81 -24.63 -17.52 14.35
CA VAL A 81 -23.97 -18.65 13.71
C VAL A 81 -22.47 -18.54 14.01
N TYR A 82 -21.90 -19.63 14.44
CA TYR A 82 -20.47 -19.74 14.74
C TYR A 82 -19.73 -20.25 13.51
N PRO A 83 -18.44 -19.91 13.36
CA PRO A 83 -17.65 -20.30 12.21
C PRO A 83 -17.56 -21.82 12.09
N ASP A 84 -17.36 -22.26 10.86
CA ASP A 84 -17.07 -23.66 10.53
C ASP A 84 -15.87 -24.19 11.35
N THR A 85 -15.75 -25.53 11.39
CA THR A 85 -14.61 -26.17 12.03
C THR A 85 -13.30 -25.74 11.38
N TYR A 86 -12.35 -25.34 12.18
CA TYR A 86 -11.01 -24.94 11.77
C TYR A 86 -9.95 -25.84 12.41
N ASP A 87 -8.77 -25.92 11.78
CA ASP A 87 -7.67 -26.72 12.33
C ASP A 87 -6.79 -25.88 13.27
N LYS A 88 -6.59 -26.43 14.47
CA LYS A 88 -5.44 -26.04 15.32
C LYS A 88 -4.18 -26.67 14.74
N ILE A 89 -3.08 -25.95 14.85
CA ILE A 89 -1.76 -26.39 14.39
C ILE A 89 -0.82 -26.57 15.58
N PRO A 90 0.24 -27.38 15.45
CA PRO A 90 1.29 -27.44 16.44
C PRO A 90 1.84 -26.06 16.74
N LYS A 91 2.29 -25.86 17.99
CA LYS A 91 2.86 -24.58 18.43
C LYS A 91 4.02 -24.15 17.53
N VAL A 92 3.94 -22.92 17.06
CA VAL A 92 4.98 -22.28 16.25
C VAL A 92 5.90 -21.49 17.18
N ARG A 93 7.22 -21.69 17.06
CA ARG A 93 8.20 -20.98 17.87
C ARG A 93 8.56 -19.67 17.19
N LEU A 94 8.55 -18.58 17.97
CA LEU A 94 9.07 -17.28 17.56
C LEU A 94 10.58 -17.22 17.77
N LYS A 95 11.31 -16.63 16.84
CA LYS A 95 12.77 -16.44 16.90
C LYS A 95 13.16 -15.16 17.64
N TYR A 96 12.26 -14.19 17.71
CA TYR A 96 12.50 -12.88 18.31
C TYR A 96 11.42 -12.52 19.31
N LEU A 97 11.77 -11.71 20.30
CA LEU A 97 10.83 -11.07 21.20
C LEU A 97 10.30 -9.75 20.60
N PRO A 98 9.15 -9.24 21.05
CA PRO A 98 8.68 -7.92 20.66
C PRO A 98 9.73 -6.85 20.98
N ARG A 99 9.97 -5.96 20.01
CA ARG A 99 11.02 -4.95 20.09
C ARG A 99 10.73 -3.88 21.17
N ASP A 100 9.47 -3.51 21.30
CA ASP A 100 9.02 -2.39 22.13
C ASP A 100 7.64 -2.63 22.74
N GLU A 101 7.21 -1.73 23.63
CA GLU A 101 5.91 -1.83 24.28
C GLU A 101 4.73 -1.68 23.31
N LYS A 102 4.86 -0.91 22.22
CA LYS A 102 3.80 -0.77 21.21
C LYS A 102 3.53 -2.09 20.52
N GLN A 103 4.57 -2.85 20.15
CA GLN A 103 4.40 -4.20 19.62
C GLN A 103 3.74 -5.15 20.62
N LYS A 104 4.16 -5.09 21.90
CA LYS A 104 3.56 -5.91 22.96
C LYS A 104 2.09 -5.55 23.16
N GLU A 105 1.76 -4.27 23.16
CA GLU A 105 0.39 -3.79 23.30
C GLU A 105 -0.50 -4.28 22.14
N ALA A 106 -0.04 -4.15 20.90
CA ALA A 106 -0.75 -4.66 19.72
C ALA A 106 -0.98 -6.17 19.79
N ILE A 107 0.02 -6.95 20.21
CA ILE A 107 -0.08 -8.40 20.35
C ILE A 107 -1.08 -8.77 21.46
N ARG A 108 -1.02 -8.11 22.63
CA ARG A 108 -1.99 -8.33 23.73
C ARG A 108 -3.42 -8.02 23.26
N PHE A 109 -3.59 -6.93 22.51
CA PHE A 109 -4.87 -6.58 21.93
C PHE A 109 -5.39 -7.70 21.01
N CYS A 110 -4.58 -8.21 20.09
CA CYS A 110 -4.96 -9.29 19.17
C CYS A 110 -5.35 -10.59 19.91
N LEU A 111 -4.68 -10.88 21.02
CA LEU A 111 -4.86 -12.14 21.78
C LEU A 111 -5.99 -12.06 22.84
N GLY A 112 -6.66 -10.91 22.96
CA GLY A 112 -7.67 -10.73 24.03
C GLY A 112 -7.09 -10.51 25.41
N MET A 113 -5.80 -10.23 25.50
CA MET A 113 -5.05 -9.98 26.75
C MET A 113 -4.84 -8.48 27.00
N ASP A 114 -5.61 -7.65 26.31
CA ASP A 114 -5.51 -6.20 26.43
C ASP A 114 -5.98 -5.74 27.82
N PRO A 115 -5.13 -5.05 28.62
CA PRO A 115 -5.47 -4.62 29.96
C PRO A 115 -6.64 -3.62 30.00
N TYR A 116 -6.84 -2.90 28.92
CA TYR A 116 -7.95 -1.95 28.76
C TYR A 116 -9.24 -2.60 28.24
N ARG A 117 -9.23 -3.90 27.98
CA ARG A 117 -10.36 -4.71 27.48
C ARG A 117 -10.99 -4.14 26.20
N ARG A 118 -10.23 -3.44 25.35
CA ARG A 118 -10.72 -2.80 24.12
C ARG A 118 -11.34 -3.79 23.13
N ASN A 119 -10.87 -5.03 23.11
CA ASN A 119 -11.32 -6.03 22.14
C ASN A 119 -12.38 -7.02 22.66
N LEU A 120 -12.51 -7.21 23.97
CA LEU A 120 -13.49 -8.11 24.61
C LEU A 120 -13.63 -9.48 23.88
N ASN A 121 -12.55 -10.03 23.36
CA ASN A 121 -12.53 -11.27 22.56
C ASN A 121 -13.38 -11.23 21.27
N LYS A 122 -13.62 -10.05 20.71
CA LYS A 122 -14.36 -9.92 19.46
C LYS A 122 -13.68 -10.69 18.32
N PRO A 123 -14.47 -11.25 17.36
CA PRO A 123 -13.91 -12.03 16.25
C PRO A 123 -13.19 -11.17 15.20
N GLN A 124 -13.60 -9.91 15.05
CA GLN A 124 -13.01 -8.94 14.15
C GLN A 124 -12.20 -7.91 14.92
N LEU A 125 -10.99 -7.62 14.48
CA LEU A 125 -10.10 -6.64 15.10
C LEU A 125 -9.39 -5.81 14.03
N GLN A 126 -9.33 -4.50 14.22
CA GLN A 126 -8.63 -3.58 13.33
C GLN A 126 -7.34 -3.09 14.01
N LEU A 127 -6.24 -3.20 13.28
CA LEU A 127 -4.93 -2.78 13.75
C LEU A 127 -4.46 -1.59 12.90
N ASN A 128 -4.57 -0.41 13.47
CA ASN A 128 -4.14 0.85 12.86
C ASN A 128 -2.72 1.15 13.36
N LEU A 129 -1.74 0.61 12.67
CA LEU A 129 -0.33 0.70 13.04
C LEU A 129 0.45 1.51 12.01
N ASN A 130 1.23 2.49 12.45
CA ASN A 130 2.13 3.24 11.58
C ASN A 130 3.10 2.32 10.82
N THR A 131 3.57 2.80 9.67
CA THR A 131 4.72 2.19 8.99
C THR A 131 5.92 2.22 9.95
N GLY A 132 6.56 1.06 10.16
CA GLY A 132 7.69 0.97 11.09
C GLY A 132 7.39 0.38 12.47
N VAL A 133 6.15 0.42 12.97
CA VAL A 133 5.76 -0.26 14.23
C VAL A 133 5.94 -1.79 14.13
N GLY A 134 5.98 -2.33 12.93
CA GLY A 134 6.18 -3.76 12.70
C GLY A 134 4.88 -4.54 12.58
N LYS A 135 3.91 -4.04 11.80
CA LYS A 135 2.63 -4.74 11.50
C LYS A 135 2.83 -6.22 11.20
N THR A 136 3.82 -6.52 10.35
CA THR A 136 4.15 -7.90 9.96
C THR A 136 4.55 -8.76 11.15
N TYR A 137 5.41 -8.24 12.04
CA TYR A 137 5.82 -8.95 13.24
C TYR A 137 4.64 -9.20 14.18
N VAL A 138 3.79 -8.19 14.40
CA VAL A 138 2.59 -8.33 15.25
C VAL A 138 1.66 -9.42 14.69
N ALA A 139 1.39 -9.41 13.38
CA ALA A 139 0.53 -10.40 12.73
C ALA A 139 1.10 -11.82 12.81
N VAL A 140 2.39 -12.00 12.52
CA VAL A 140 3.08 -13.30 12.61
C VAL A 140 3.14 -13.81 14.05
N THR A 141 3.40 -12.93 15.01
CA THR A 141 3.40 -13.28 16.43
C THR A 141 2.00 -13.69 16.91
N THR A 142 0.98 -12.96 16.48
CA THR A 142 -0.42 -13.31 16.81
C THR A 142 -0.79 -14.70 16.25
N PHE A 143 -0.43 -14.98 15.00
CA PHE A 143 -0.59 -16.32 14.41
C PHE A 143 0.09 -17.41 15.24
N ALA A 144 1.36 -17.20 15.61
CA ALA A 144 2.13 -18.17 16.37
C ALA A 144 1.50 -18.48 17.76
N TYR A 145 0.96 -17.45 18.41
CA TYR A 145 0.27 -17.64 19.71
C TYR A 145 -1.10 -18.30 19.57
N LEU A 146 -1.89 -17.93 18.56
CA LEU A 146 -3.21 -18.53 18.33
C LEU A 146 -3.11 -20.00 17.95
N SER A 147 -2.04 -20.40 17.28
CA SER A 147 -1.81 -21.77 16.82
C SER A 147 -3.00 -22.31 16.01
N ILE A 148 -3.51 -21.53 15.09
CA ILE A 148 -4.64 -21.82 14.21
C ILE A 148 -4.21 -21.64 12.76
N LYS A 149 -4.70 -22.53 11.88
CA LYS A 149 -4.43 -22.45 10.45
C LYS A 149 -4.88 -21.12 9.90
N THR A 150 -3.97 -20.37 9.29
CA THR A 150 -4.15 -18.95 8.94
C THR A 150 -4.03 -18.70 7.44
N MET A 151 -4.85 -17.80 6.92
CA MET A 151 -4.71 -17.24 5.57
C MET A 151 -4.44 -15.74 5.65
N MET A 152 -3.31 -15.31 5.06
CA MET A 152 -2.98 -13.90 4.81
C MET A 152 -3.40 -13.52 3.40
N ILE A 153 -4.10 -12.40 3.27
CA ILE A 153 -4.58 -11.87 2.00
C ILE A 153 -3.95 -10.50 1.77
N THR A 154 -3.17 -10.39 0.70
CA THR A 154 -2.38 -9.20 0.38
C THR A 154 -2.85 -8.53 -0.91
N SER A 155 -2.37 -7.33 -1.18
CA SER A 155 -2.74 -6.55 -2.37
C SER A 155 -2.18 -7.13 -3.67
N SER A 156 -0.97 -7.70 -3.66
CA SER A 156 -0.30 -8.22 -4.86
C SER A 156 0.57 -9.43 -4.57
N LEU A 157 0.98 -10.13 -5.65
CA LEU A 157 1.89 -11.27 -5.55
C LEU A 157 3.30 -10.87 -5.08
N ASP A 158 3.75 -9.64 -5.38
CA ASP A 158 5.07 -9.15 -4.94
C ASP A 158 5.14 -9.04 -3.41
N TRP A 159 4.01 -8.75 -2.75
CA TRP A 159 3.92 -8.69 -1.29
C TRP A 159 3.87 -10.07 -0.64
N ILE A 160 3.37 -11.06 -1.35
CA ILE A 160 3.35 -12.46 -0.86
C ILE A 160 4.75 -12.96 -0.56
N ASP A 161 5.73 -12.68 -1.44
CA ASP A 161 7.11 -13.13 -1.22
C ASP A 161 7.73 -12.42 -0.01
N GLN A 162 7.49 -11.12 0.15
CA GLN A 162 7.95 -10.40 1.33
C GLN A 162 7.35 -10.96 2.63
N TRP A 163 6.05 -11.29 2.62
CA TRP A 163 5.40 -11.92 3.77
C TRP A 163 5.98 -13.31 4.05
N ARG A 164 6.21 -14.12 3.01
CA ARG A 164 6.82 -15.45 3.13
C ARG A 164 8.19 -15.37 3.81
N GLU A 165 9.06 -14.48 3.35
CA GLU A 165 10.38 -14.29 3.94
C GLU A 165 10.29 -13.79 5.40
N LYS A 166 9.38 -12.86 5.70
CA LYS A 166 9.18 -12.38 7.08
C LYS A 166 8.60 -13.44 8.02
N ILE A 167 7.72 -14.31 7.55
CA ILE A 167 7.23 -15.45 8.33
C ILE A 167 8.40 -16.39 8.69
N LYS A 168 9.24 -16.73 7.73
CA LYS A 168 10.43 -17.57 7.93
C LYS A 168 11.48 -16.90 8.84
N GLU A 169 11.64 -15.57 8.69
CA GLU A 169 12.53 -14.78 9.54
C GLU A 169 12.09 -14.82 11.00
N TYR A 170 10.79 -14.65 11.28
CA TYR A 170 10.27 -14.48 12.63
C TYR A 170 9.89 -15.81 13.32
N THR A 171 9.72 -16.88 12.57
CA THR A 171 9.27 -18.18 13.09
C THR A 171 10.18 -19.33 12.69
N ASP A 172 9.96 -20.49 13.30
CA ASP A 172 10.61 -21.76 12.94
C ASP A 172 9.90 -22.52 11.81
N LEU A 173 8.91 -21.89 11.15
CA LEU A 173 8.20 -22.53 10.03
C LEU A 173 9.15 -22.82 8.87
N LYS A 174 8.98 -24.03 8.33
CA LYS A 174 9.69 -24.49 7.13
C LYS A 174 8.95 -24.03 5.87
N ASP A 175 9.63 -24.07 4.74
CA ASP A 175 9.08 -23.63 3.48
C ASP A 175 7.88 -24.46 2.99
N ASP A 176 7.85 -25.76 3.32
CA ASP A 176 6.75 -26.68 3.01
C ASP A 176 5.53 -26.52 3.93
N GLU A 177 5.63 -25.73 5.01
CA GLU A 177 4.54 -25.40 5.92
C GLU A 177 3.83 -24.08 5.55
N ILE A 178 4.38 -23.33 4.58
CA ILE A 178 3.84 -22.08 4.06
C ILE A 178 3.46 -22.27 2.59
N TYR A 179 2.21 -22.02 2.24
CA TYR A 179 1.73 -22.26 0.89
C TYR A 179 1.21 -21.00 0.21
N THR A 180 1.73 -20.69 -0.98
CA THR A 180 1.27 -19.58 -1.81
C THR A 180 0.20 -20.05 -2.78
N ILE A 181 -0.97 -19.44 -2.69
CA ILE A 181 -2.09 -19.65 -3.64
C ILE A 181 -1.92 -18.67 -4.79
N ALA A 182 -1.26 -19.10 -5.84
CA ALA A 182 -0.99 -18.30 -7.03
C ALA A 182 -1.89 -18.77 -8.20
N GLY A 183 -2.90 -17.94 -8.51
CA GLY A 183 -3.80 -18.15 -9.64
C GLY A 183 -4.94 -19.15 -9.41
N MET A 184 -5.90 -19.09 -10.33
CA MET A 184 -7.16 -19.86 -10.24
C MET A 184 -6.97 -21.39 -10.30
N GLY A 185 -5.98 -21.86 -11.08
CA GLY A 185 -5.69 -23.30 -11.19
C GLY A 185 -5.22 -23.91 -9.87
N THR A 186 -4.50 -23.14 -9.06
CA THR A 186 -4.08 -23.57 -7.71
C THR A 186 -5.28 -23.71 -6.78
N ILE A 187 -6.23 -22.78 -6.83
CA ILE A 187 -7.46 -22.85 -6.04
C ILE A 187 -8.28 -24.10 -6.42
N ALA A 188 -8.46 -24.35 -7.71
CA ALA A 188 -9.19 -25.53 -8.17
C ALA A 188 -8.56 -26.84 -7.68
N LYS A 189 -7.23 -26.96 -7.72
CA LYS A 189 -6.50 -28.13 -7.18
C LYS A 189 -6.69 -28.31 -5.69
N LEU A 190 -6.72 -27.22 -4.92
CA LEU A 190 -6.94 -27.25 -3.48
C LEU A 190 -8.36 -27.71 -3.12
N ILE A 191 -9.37 -27.14 -3.78
CA ILE A 191 -10.79 -27.51 -3.54
C ILE A 191 -11.02 -28.98 -3.88
N ASN A 192 -10.47 -29.46 -5.01
CA ASN A 192 -10.64 -30.85 -5.46
C ASN A 192 -9.75 -31.86 -4.70
N GLY A 193 -9.00 -31.42 -3.69
CA GLY A 193 -8.17 -32.34 -2.90
C GLY A 193 -6.94 -32.88 -3.62
N MET A 194 -6.56 -32.31 -4.76
CA MET A 194 -5.39 -32.74 -5.54
C MET A 194 -4.04 -32.31 -4.92
N LYS A 195 -4.09 -31.57 -3.84
CA LYS A 195 -2.90 -31.13 -3.08
C LYS A 195 -3.02 -31.58 -1.63
N ASP A 196 -2.01 -32.24 -1.12
CA ASP A 196 -1.88 -32.51 0.30
C ASP A 196 -1.59 -31.20 1.04
N ILE A 197 -2.44 -30.88 2.02
CA ILE A 197 -2.37 -29.68 2.85
C ILE A 197 -2.14 -29.99 4.32
N SER A 198 -1.85 -31.24 4.66
CA SER A 198 -1.72 -31.71 6.06
C SER A 198 -0.63 -30.97 6.83
N LYS A 199 0.49 -30.67 6.17
CA LYS A 199 1.62 -29.96 6.78
C LYS A 199 1.48 -28.44 6.74
N ILE A 200 0.58 -27.90 5.89
CA ILE A 200 0.51 -26.46 5.67
C ILE A 200 -0.19 -25.78 6.85
N LYS A 201 0.49 -24.82 7.44
CA LYS A 201 0.02 -24.04 8.60
C LYS A 201 -0.38 -22.62 8.23
N PHE A 202 0.27 -22.06 7.20
CA PHE A 202 0.07 -20.68 6.77
C PHE A 202 -0.13 -20.59 5.25
N PHE A 203 -1.21 -19.95 4.84
CA PHE A 203 -1.55 -19.72 3.44
C PHE A 203 -1.36 -18.23 3.09
N LEU A 204 -0.81 -17.97 1.92
CA LEU A 204 -0.64 -16.65 1.35
C LEU A 204 -1.43 -16.56 0.04
N CYS A 205 -2.24 -15.52 -0.09
CA CYS A 205 -3.05 -15.29 -1.29
C CYS A 205 -3.16 -13.80 -1.59
N SER A 206 -3.41 -13.43 -2.85
CA SER A 206 -3.71 -12.04 -3.19
C SER A 206 -5.20 -11.81 -3.38
N HIS A 207 -5.66 -10.58 -3.09
CA HIS A 207 -7.02 -10.15 -3.39
C HIS A 207 -7.41 -10.38 -4.84
N SER A 208 -6.50 -10.10 -5.78
CA SER A 208 -6.74 -10.28 -7.21
C SER A 208 -6.96 -11.75 -7.59
N THR A 209 -6.26 -12.69 -6.95
CA THR A 209 -6.42 -14.12 -7.17
C THR A 209 -7.82 -14.60 -6.75
N LEU A 210 -8.25 -14.23 -5.54
CA LEU A 210 -9.59 -14.60 -5.04
C LEU A 210 -10.70 -13.95 -5.86
N LYS A 211 -10.57 -12.66 -6.20
CA LYS A 211 -11.53 -11.92 -7.02
C LYS A 211 -11.68 -12.53 -8.43
N SER A 212 -10.56 -12.87 -9.07
CA SER A 212 -10.57 -13.49 -10.39
C SER A 212 -11.22 -14.88 -10.35
N PHE A 213 -10.94 -15.65 -9.30
CA PHE A 213 -11.58 -16.96 -9.11
C PHE A 213 -13.08 -16.82 -8.86
N ALA A 214 -13.49 -15.88 -7.96
CA ALA A 214 -14.89 -15.61 -7.67
C ALA A 214 -15.67 -15.12 -8.90
N LYS A 215 -15.05 -14.27 -9.74
CA LYS A 215 -15.67 -13.79 -10.98
C LYS A 215 -16.03 -14.95 -11.94
N LYS A 216 -15.22 -16.01 -11.94
CA LYS A 216 -15.43 -17.17 -12.83
C LYS A 216 -16.33 -18.25 -12.21
N HIS A 217 -16.24 -18.47 -10.90
CA HIS A 217 -16.84 -19.61 -10.22
C HIS A 217 -17.84 -19.26 -9.12
N GLY A 218 -18.06 -17.96 -8.86
CA GLY A 218 -18.90 -17.47 -7.77
C GLY A 218 -18.17 -17.34 -6.42
N TRP A 219 -18.64 -16.46 -5.57
CA TRP A 219 -18.09 -16.22 -4.24
C TRP A 219 -18.29 -17.41 -3.29
N ASN A 220 -19.36 -18.19 -3.47
CA ASN A 220 -19.60 -19.43 -2.72
C ASN A 220 -18.43 -20.42 -2.83
N MET A 221 -17.73 -20.44 -3.97
CA MET A 221 -16.55 -21.28 -4.17
C MET A 221 -15.31 -20.75 -3.41
N VAL A 222 -15.24 -19.45 -3.13
CA VAL A 222 -14.23 -18.90 -2.20
C VAL A 222 -14.52 -19.39 -0.78
N GLY A 223 -15.79 -19.39 -0.36
CA GLY A 223 -16.21 -20.01 0.90
C GLY A 223 -15.84 -21.49 0.98
N ALA A 224 -16.08 -22.26 -0.08
CA ALA A 224 -15.69 -23.66 -0.17
C ALA A 224 -14.18 -23.88 -0.03
N LEU A 225 -13.35 -22.99 -0.59
CA LEU A 225 -11.90 -23.01 -0.42
C LEU A 225 -11.53 -22.88 1.08
N PHE A 226 -12.09 -21.89 1.79
CA PHE A 226 -11.78 -21.67 3.20
C PHE A 226 -12.19 -22.85 4.07
N ARG A 227 -13.39 -23.41 3.85
CA ARG A 227 -13.85 -24.63 4.53
C ARG A 227 -12.94 -25.82 4.24
N ARG A 228 -12.56 -26.05 2.97
CA ARG A 228 -11.66 -27.15 2.58
C ARG A 228 -10.30 -27.03 3.22
N LEU A 229 -9.75 -25.82 3.32
CA LEU A 229 -8.46 -25.54 3.97
C LEU A 229 -8.58 -25.48 5.49
N LYS A 230 -9.79 -25.47 6.06
CA LYS A 230 -10.09 -25.32 7.48
C LYS A 230 -9.40 -24.09 8.10
N ILE A 231 -9.52 -22.96 7.42
CA ILE A 231 -8.94 -21.69 7.86
C ILE A 231 -9.73 -21.16 9.05
N GLY A 232 -9.04 -20.92 10.18
CA GLY A 232 -9.66 -20.34 11.36
C GLY A 232 -9.27 -18.87 11.57
N VAL A 233 -8.21 -18.39 10.93
CA VAL A 233 -7.77 -17.00 11.02
C VAL A 233 -7.58 -16.40 9.63
N LYS A 234 -8.17 -15.22 9.41
CA LYS A 234 -7.93 -14.35 8.25
C LYS A 234 -7.13 -13.14 8.68
N ILE A 235 -6.17 -12.75 7.87
CA ILE A 235 -5.42 -11.51 8.04
C ILE A 235 -5.42 -10.77 6.71
N TYR A 236 -5.87 -9.52 6.73
CA TYR A 236 -5.85 -8.63 5.56
C TYR A 236 -4.75 -7.59 5.73
N ASP A 237 -3.82 -7.53 4.79
CA ASP A 237 -2.81 -6.48 4.78
C ASP A 237 -3.27 -5.30 3.92
N GLU A 238 -3.01 -4.08 4.42
CA GLU A 238 -3.47 -2.81 3.84
C GLU A 238 -4.97 -2.82 3.54
N ALA A 239 -5.76 -3.20 4.55
CA ALA A 239 -7.20 -3.43 4.43
C ALA A 239 -8.00 -2.25 3.82
N HIS A 240 -7.49 -1.02 3.93
CA HIS A 240 -8.12 0.16 3.34
C HIS A 240 -8.09 0.17 1.80
N LEU A 241 -7.15 -0.54 1.16
CA LEU A 241 -7.01 -0.52 -0.31
C LEU A 241 -8.04 -1.40 -1.04
N TRP A 242 -8.54 -2.46 -0.39
CA TRP A 242 -9.36 -3.50 -1.01
C TRP A 242 -10.69 -3.70 -0.32
N PHE A 243 -11.25 -2.64 0.22
CA PHE A 243 -12.44 -2.70 1.09
C PHE A 243 -13.60 -3.52 0.49
N ASP A 244 -13.99 -3.26 -0.77
CA ASP A 244 -15.09 -4.02 -1.40
C ASP A 244 -14.79 -5.51 -1.50
N ASN A 245 -13.56 -5.84 -1.88
CA ASN A 245 -13.15 -7.23 -2.01
C ASN A 245 -13.05 -7.93 -0.65
N ILE A 246 -12.67 -7.18 0.40
CA ILE A 246 -12.67 -7.66 1.79
C ILE A 246 -14.11 -7.97 2.21
N CYS A 247 -15.05 -7.07 1.99
CA CYS A 247 -16.46 -7.32 2.29
C CYS A 247 -16.96 -8.59 1.59
N MET A 248 -16.68 -8.72 0.30
CA MET A 248 -17.08 -9.91 -0.47
C MET A 248 -16.46 -11.20 0.06
N ILE A 249 -15.18 -11.20 0.42
CA ILE A 249 -14.55 -12.38 1.04
C ILE A 249 -15.21 -12.68 2.39
N ASP A 250 -15.42 -11.66 3.21
CA ASP A 250 -16.01 -11.79 4.55
C ASP A 250 -17.46 -12.30 4.51
N PHE A 251 -18.25 -11.91 3.50
CA PHE A 251 -19.62 -12.38 3.33
C PHE A 251 -19.70 -13.90 3.08
N PHE A 252 -18.71 -14.47 2.44
CA PHE A 252 -18.70 -15.90 2.06
C PHE A 252 -17.74 -16.75 2.87
N THR A 253 -16.96 -16.15 3.80
CA THR A 253 -16.00 -16.89 4.63
C THR A 253 -16.16 -16.48 6.08
N ASP A 254 -16.59 -17.40 6.93
CA ASP A 254 -16.63 -17.17 8.38
C ASP A 254 -15.42 -17.82 9.04
N THR A 255 -14.73 -17.07 9.90
CA THR A 255 -13.50 -17.52 10.58
C THR A 255 -13.54 -17.17 12.06
N TYR A 256 -12.81 -17.92 12.87
CA TYR A 256 -12.72 -17.70 14.31
C TYR A 256 -12.22 -16.29 14.64
N LYS A 257 -11.18 -15.81 13.91
CA LYS A 257 -10.65 -14.44 14.05
C LYS A 257 -10.34 -13.85 12.67
N THR A 258 -10.59 -12.56 12.56
CA THR A 258 -10.24 -11.75 11.38
C THR A 258 -9.51 -10.49 11.81
N PHE A 259 -8.33 -10.24 11.24
CA PHE A 259 -7.50 -9.07 11.51
C PHE A 259 -7.39 -8.20 10.27
N TYR A 260 -7.69 -6.91 10.42
CA TYR A 260 -7.57 -5.90 9.38
C TYR A 260 -6.38 -4.99 9.70
N LEU A 261 -5.26 -5.20 8.99
CA LEU A 261 -4.05 -4.40 9.18
C LEU A 261 -4.07 -3.18 8.26
N THR A 262 -3.86 -2.02 8.81
CA THR A 262 -3.73 -0.78 8.01
C THR A 262 -2.85 0.24 8.71
N ALA A 263 -2.13 1.05 7.93
CA ALA A 263 -1.48 2.26 8.43
C ALA A 263 -2.39 3.49 8.30
N THR A 264 -3.53 3.35 7.62
CA THR A 264 -4.40 4.46 7.26
C THR A 264 -5.86 4.00 7.25
N PRO A 265 -6.57 4.09 8.39
CA PRO A 265 -7.95 3.60 8.52
C PRO A 265 -8.97 4.55 7.85
N ILE A 266 -8.57 5.28 6.82
CA ILE A 266 -9.38 6.29 6.14
C ILE A 266 -9.29 6.07 4.65
N GLN A 267 -10.45 6.04 3.97
CA GLN A 267 -10.51 6.03 2.52
C GLN A 267 -10.26 7.45 1.96
N SER A 268 -9.67 7.52 0.77
CA SER A 268 -9.36 8.80 0.12
C SER A 268 -10.59 9.52 -0.44
N ASP A 269 -11.62 8.77 -0.84
CA ASP A 269 -12.89 9.31 -1.29
C ASP A 269 -13.86 9.47 -0.12
N TYR A 270 -14.64 10.54 -0.11
CA TYR A 270 -15.58 10.84 0.97
C TYR A 270 -16.68 9.77 1.11
N PHE A 271 -17.26 9.34 0.00
CA PHE A 271 -18.33 8.34 0.03
C PHE A 271 -17.80 6.96 0.39
N ASP A 272 -16.65 6.58 -0.16
CA ASP A 272 -15.96 5.35 0.20
C ASP A 272 -15.64 5.33 1.69
N ASN A 273 -15.14 6.45 2.23
CA ASN A 273 -14.82 6.57 3.65
C ASN A 273 -16.06 6.44 4.54
N ARG A 274 -17.19 7.02 4.13
CA ARG A 274 -18.45 6.90 4.87
C ARG A 274 -18.90 5.44 5.00
N ILE A 275 -18.82 4.68 3.91
CA ILE A 275 -19.20 3.26 3.91
C ILE A 275 -18.20 2.43 4.73
N TYR A 276 -16.90 2.70 4.57
CA TYR A 276 -15.84 2.05 5.34
C TYR A 276 -16.02 2.26 6.85
N GLN A 277 -16.24 3.51 7.27
CA GLN A 277 -16.44 3.83 8.69
C GLN A 277 -17.72 3.18 9.26
N ALA A 278 -18.78 3.09 8.46
CA ALA A 278 -20.00 2.39 8.89
C ALA A 278 -19.76 0.88 9.05
N ALA A 279 -19.08 0.25 8.09
CA ALA A 279 -18.80 -1.19 8.08
C ALA A 279 -17.92 -1.65 9.26
N PHE A 280 -17.03 -0.79 9.74
CA PHE A 280 -16.12 -1.08 10.84
C PHE A 280 -16.49 -0.39 12.17
N LYS A 281 -17.70 0.20 12.27
CA LYS A 281 -18.09 1.05 13.40
C LYS A 281 -17.97 0.37 14.77
N THR A 282 -18.35 -0.91 14.87
CA THR A 282 -18.29 -1.68 16.12
C THR A 282 -17.10 -2.64 16.18
N VAL A 283 -16.27 -2.66 15.16
CA VAL A 283 -15.04 -3.46 15.17
C VAL A 283 -14.02 -2.79 16.07
N PRO A 284 -13.57 -3.45 17.16
CA PRO A 284 -12.55 -2.89 18.02
C PRO A 284 -11.29 -2.58 17.25
N SER A 285 -10.73 -1.40 17.48
CA SER A 285 -9.48 -0.97 16.88
C SER A 285 -8.43 -0.65 17.93
N ILE A 286 -7.17 -0.87 17.56
CA ILE A 286 -6.03 -0.32 18.28
C ILE A 286 -5.31 0.65 17.35
N ASP A 287 -5.15 1.88 17.83
CA ASP A 287 -4.50 2.97 17.12
C ASP A 287 -3.16 3.25 17.78
N LEU A 288 -2.09 2.74 17.20
CA LEU A 288 -0.71 3.00 17.64
C LEU A 288 -0.02 3.88 16.61
N PHE A 289 -0.60 5.05 16.40
CA PHE A 289 0.02 6.11 15.62
C PHE A 289 0.91 6.94 16.56
N ASP A 290 2.16 7.07 16.18
CA ASP A 290 2.94 8.17 16.71
C ASP A 290 2.34 9.45 16.14
N GLU A 291 1.71 10.25 16.99
CA GLU A 291 1.37 11.63 16.62
C GLU A 291 2.63 12.50 16.55
N ASP A 292 3.74 11.96 17.05
CA ASP A 292 5.02 12.62 17.07
C ASP A 292 5.60 12.77 15.66
N LYS A 293 6.34 13.84 15.49
CA LYS A 293 7.13 14.09 14.28
C LYS A 293 8.02 12.87 14.03
N ASP A 294 8.11 12.44 12.78
CA ASP A 294 9.16 11.51 12.38
C ASP A 294 10.50 12.18 12.70
N PRO A 295 11.30 11.66 13.66
CA PRO A 295 12.52 12.32 14.12
C PRO A 295 13.61 12.34 13.04
N HIS A 296 13.39 11.69 11.90
CA HIS A 296 14.41 11.41 10.92
C HIS A 296 14.18 12.09 9.57
N THR A 297 12.94 12.46 9.22
CA THR A 297 12.60 12.89 7.85
C THR A 297 12.35 14.39 7.74
N LYS A 298 13.15 15.07 6.91
CA LYS A 298 12.93 16.47 6.49
C LYS A 298 12.05 16.51 5.25
N TYR A 299 11.07 17.40 5.24
CA TYR A 299 10.22 17.68 4.08
C TYR A 299 10.72 18.90 3.31
N ILE A 300 10.90 18.74 2.01
CA ILE A 300 11.32 19.82 1.11
C ILE A 300 10.30 19.88 -0.05
N SER A 301 9.63 21.01 -0.22
CA SER A 301 8.83 21.27 -1.42
C SER A 301 9.61 22.10 -2.41
N ILE A 302 9.64 21.65 -3.67
CA ILE A 302 10.22 22.39 -4.78
C ILE A 302 9.07 22.84 -5.67
N LEU A 303 8.82 24.14 -5.69
CA LEU A 303 7.74 24.74 -6.48
C LEU A 303 8.32 25.31 -7.78
N PHE A 304 7.77 24.92 -8.91
CA PHE A 304 8.13 25.43 -10.22
C PHE A 304 6.90 25.71 -11.07
N ASN A 305 7.06 26.39 -12.18
CA ASN A 305 5.97 26.64 -13.14
C ASN A 305 6.34 26.04 -14.50
N SER A 306 5.52 25.13 -15.02
CA SER A 306 5.69 24.59 -16.37
C SER A 306 5.14 25.53 -17.45
N HIS A 307 4.54 26.66 -17.08
CA HIS A 307 3.89 27.64 -17.95
C HIS A 307 2.86 27.03 -18.91
N PRO A 308 1.84 26.30 -18.36
CA PRO A 308 0.83 25.69 -19.21
C PRO A 308 -0.04 26.76 -19.89
N ARG A 309 -0.26 26.61 -21.16
CA ARG A 309 -1.25 27.40 -21.89
C ARG A 309 -2.67 26.94 -21.48
N PRO A 310 -3.70 27.77 -21.69
CA PRO A 310 -5.09 27.36 -21.42
C PRO A 310 -5.48 26.04 -22.10
N GLN A 311 -4.98 25.80 -23.32
CA GLN A 311 -5.19 24.55 -24.05
C GLN A 311 -4.52 23.35 -23.36
N ASP A 312 -3.28 23.51 -22.87
CA ASP A 312 -2.55 22.46 -22.15
C ASP A 312 -3.32 22.06 -20.86
N ILE A 313 -3.93 23.04 -20.17
CA ILE A 313 -4.77 22.78 -18.98
C ILE A 313 -6.03 21.98 -19.33
N GLN A 314 -6.69 22.30 -20.45
CA GLN A 314 -7.86 21.57 -20.93
C GLN A 314 -7.47 20.13 -21.33
N GLU A 315 -6.37 19.95 -22.04
CA GLU A 315 -5.86 18.63 -22.42
C GLU A 315 -5.50 17.77 -21.22
N CYS A 316 -5.03 18.38 -20.12
CA CYS A 316 -4.77 17.70 -18.85
C CYS A 316 -6.03 17.48 -17.99
N ALA A 317 -7.22 17.62 -18.56
CA ALA A 317 -8.49 17.36 -17.90
C ALA A 317 -9.29 16.27 -18.61
N ASN A 318 -10.25 15.72 -17.91
CA ASN A 318 -11.30 14.84 -18.42
C ASN A 318 -12.65 15.24 -17.82
N VAL A 319 -13.71 14.52 -18.12
CA VAL A 319 -15.07 14.80 -17.64
C VAL A 319 -15.19 14.79 -16.08
N TYR A 320 -14.22 14.23 -15.39
CA TYR A 320 -14.16 14.14 -13.92
C TYR A 320 -13.22 15.19 -13.29
N GLY A 321 -12.60 16.04 -14.10
CA GLY A 321 -11.65 17.07 -13.69
C GLY A 321 -10.21 16.77 -14.12
N PHE A 322 -9.25 17.08 -13.26
CA PHE A 322 -7.82 16.94 -13.56
C PHE A 322 -7.41 15.48 -13.80
N ASP A 323 -6.76 15.22 -14.95
CA ASP A 323 -6.26 13.90 -15.35
C ASP A 323 -4.75 13.79 -15.09
N ARG A 324 -4.40 13.03 -14.07
CA ARG A 324 -3.01 12.80 -13.66
C ARG A 324 -2.17 12.14 -14.75
N ILE A 325 -2.74 11.22 -15.54
CA ILE A 325 -2.01 10.51 -16.59
C ILE A 325 -1.63 11.49 -17.71
N LYS A 326 -2.61 12.24 -18.21
CA LYS A 326 -2.39 13.25 -19.23
C LYS A 326 -1.41 14.34 -18.78
N TYR A 327 -1.52 14.79 -17.52
CA TYR A 327 -0.57 15.73 -16.95
C TYR A 327 0.86 15.16 -16.90
N THR A 328 1.02 13.92 -16.47
CA THR A 328 2.34 13.29 -16.43
C THR A 328 2.97 13.21 -17.82
N ASP A 329 2.19 12.85 -18.83
CA ASP A 329 2.64 12.80 -20.22
C ASP A 329 2.96 14.20 -20.75
N TYR A 330 2.12 15.21 -20.48
CA TYR A 330 2.39 16.60 -20.79
C TYR A 330 3.71 17.08 -20.18
N LEU A 331 3.92 16.87 -18.89
CA LEU A 331 5.10 17.37 -18.19
C LEU A 331 6.39 16.79 -18.78
N THR A 332 6.41 15.50 -19.14
CA THR A 332 7.58 14.86 -19.76
C THR A 332 7.90 15.36 -21.18
N THR A 333 7.08 16.23 -21.77
CA THR A 333 7.39 16.94 -23.03
C THR A 333 8.04 18.29 -22.80
N LYS A 334 8.07 18.81 -21.55
CA LYS A 334 8.54 20.15 -21.22
C LYS A 334 10.03 20.13 -20.86
N GLU A 335 10.75 21.10 -21.37
CA GLU A 335 12.19 21.28 -21.09
C GLU A 335 12.44 21.49 -19.59
N ASN A 336 11.59 22.27 -18.92
CA ASN A 336 11.68 22.52 -17.47
C ASN A 336 11.65 21.25 -16.64
N TYR A 337 10.96 20.20 -17.09
CA TYR A 337 10.99 18.89 -16.40
C TYR A 337 12.40 18.33 -16.31
N TYR A 338 13.14 18.33 -17.41
CA TYR A 338 14.50 17.79 -17.46
C TYR A 338 15.52 18.72 -16.81
N LYS A 339 15.28 20.04 -16.85
CA LYS A 339 16.08 21.02 -16.09
C LYS A 339 15.98 20.76 -14.58
N ILE A 340 14.78 20.55 -14.07
CA ILE A 340 14.55 20.21 -12.65
C ILE A 340 15.14 18.85 -12.32
N LEU A 341 14.97 17.87 -13.19
CA LEU A 341 15.58 16.55 -13.01
C LEU A 341 17.10 16.64 -12.89
N LYS A 342 17.78 17.46 -13.72
CA LYS A 342 19.22 17.71 -13.61
C LYS A 342 19.59 18.32 -12.25
N ILE A 343 18.86 19.33 -11.79
CA ILE A 343 19.05 19.95 -10.46
C ILE A 343 18.90 18.91 -9.34
N LEU A 344 17.87 18.03 -9.44
CA LEU A 344 17.65 16.96 -8.46
C LEU A 344 18.78 15.93 -8.45
N LEU A 345 19.31 15.55 -9.61
CA LEU A 345 20.44 14.60 -9.69
C LEU A 345 21.69 15.17 -9.02
N VAL A 346 21.99 16.45 -9.22
CA VAL A 346 23.12 17.11 -8.53
C VAL A 346 22.87 17.19 -7.02
N MET A 347 21.64 17.50 -6.61
CA MET A 347 21.28 17.50 -5.19
C MET A 347 21.43 16.09 -4.57
N ILE A 348 21.05 15.03 -5.28
CA ILE A 348 21.26 13.64 -4.84
C ILE A 348 22.75 13.38 -4.63
N GLU A 349 23.58 13.73 -5.60
CA GLU A 349 25.03 13.53 -5.54
C GLU A 349 25.65 14.25 -4.32
N GLN A 350 25.19 15.48 -4.02
CA GLN A 350 25.72 16.29 -2.93
C GLN A 350 25.23 15.87 -1.54
N THR A 351 24.07 15.22 -1.45
CA THR A 351 23.39 15.07 -0.16
C THR A 351 23.09 13.62 0.26
N VAL A 352 23.15 12.67 -0.67
CA VAL A 352 22.93 11.24 -0.42
C VAL A 352 24.29 10.55 -0.31
N SER A 353 24.46 9.73 0.72
CA SER A 353 25.72 9.00 0.93
C SER A 353 26.05 8.08 -0.25
N PRO A 354 27.32 7.67 -0.43
CA PRO A 354 27.69 6.75 -1.51
C PRO A 354 26.86 5.47 -1.55
N GLU A 355 26.55 4.90 -0.40
CA GLU A 355 25.73 3.67 -0.24
C GLU A 355 24.23 3.99 -0.09
N GLY A 356 23.86 5.27 0.03
CA GLY A 356 22.48 5.71 0.17
C GLY A 356 21.68 5.55 -1.10
N LYS A 357 20.40 5.18 -0.95
CA LYS A 357 19.46 4.96 -2.06
C LYS A 357 18.44 6.09 -2.15
N VAL A 358 17.97 6.31 -3.36
CA VAL A 358 16.94 7.32 -3.68
C VAL A 358 15.77 6.66 -4.41
N LEU A 359 14.56 6.91 -3.94
CA LEU A 359 13.34 6.45 -4.57
C LEU A 359 12.61 7.62 -5.25
N ILE A 360 12.37 7.53 -6.55
CA ILE A 360 11.70 8.57 -7.32
C ILE A 360 10.36 8.06 -7.83
N TYR A 361 9.27 8.67 -7.36
CA TYR A 361 7.92 8.40 -7.81
C TYR A 361 7.58 9.18 -9.07
N ILE A 362 7.12 8.47 -10.10
CA ILE A 362 6.74 8.99 -11.40
C ILE A 362 5.35 8.46 -11.78
N GLY A 363 4.48 9.32 -12.32
CA GLY A 363 3.05 9.05 -12.44
C GLY A 363 2.65 7.93 -13.42
N THR A 364 3.45 7.65 -14.46
CA THR A 364 3.13 6.64 -15.48
C THR A 364 4.37 5.82 -15.88
N ASN A 365 4.14 4.60 -16.37
CA ASN A 365 5.23 3.78 -16.90
C ASN A 365 5.89 4.40 -18.13
N ALA A 366 5.15 5.10 -18.97
CA ALA A 366 5.69 5.82 -20.13
C ALA A 366 6.64 6.93 -19.69
N ALA A 367 6.26 7.71 -18.67
CA ALA A 367 7.10 8.76 -18.11
C ALA A 367 8.35 8.18 -17.41
N ILE A 368 8.22 7.03 -16.73
CA ILE A 368 9.38 6.32 -16.16
C ILE A 368 10.40 6.00 -17.25
N LEU A 369 9.97 5.42 -18.37
CA LEU A 369 10.89 5.07 -19.47
C LEU A 369 11.56 6.31 -20.07
N LYS A 370 10.81 7.39 -20.33
CA LYS A 370 11.38 8.65 -20.83
C LYS A 370 12.45 9.19 -19.87
N THR A 371 12.14 9.22 -18.57
CA THR A 371 13.07 9.68 -17.52
C THR A 371 14.30 8.79 -17.42
N PHE A 372 14.08 7.47 -17.44
CA PHE A 372 15.16 6.48 -17.38
C PHE A 372 16.14 6.62 -18.56
N TYR A 373 15.62 6.67 -19.79
CA TYR A 373 16.48 6.82 -20.98
C TYR A 373 17.22 8.15 -21.00
N TRP A 374 16.54 9.23 -20.56
CA TRP A 374 17.19 10.54 -20.47
C TRP A 374 18.33 10.54 -19.44
N ILE A 375 18.15 9.94 -18.26
CA ILE A 375 19.21 9.81 -17.25
C ILE A 375 20.34 8.93 -17.80
N ARG A 376 20.04 7.78 -18.37
CA ARG A 376 21.08 6.86 -18.93
C ARG A 376 21.88 7.51 -20.05
N TYR A 377 21.26 8.34 -20.86
CA TYR A 377 21.95 9.04 -21.94
C TYR A 377 22.89 10.13 -21.40
N ASN A 378 22.44 10.93 -20.45
CA ASN A 378 23.21 12.07 -19.93
C ASN A 378 24.19 11.67 -18.80
N TYR A 379 23.89 10.59 -18.08
CA TYR A 379 24.67 10.08 -16.93
C TYR A 379 24.87 8.57 -17.03
N PRO A 380 25.66 8.08 -18.01
CA PRO A 380 25.78 6.63 -18.31
C PRO A 380 26.32 5.79 -17.15
N ASN A 381 27.12 6.38 -16.26
CA ASN A 381 27.74 5.71 -15.12
C ASN A 381 26.88 5.76 -13.84
N LEU A 382 25.75 6.45 -13.85
CA LEU A 382 24.87 6.55 -12.68
C LEU A 382 24.06 5.25 -12.49
N PRO A 383 24.18 4.54 -11.34
CA PRO A 383 23.41 3.34 -11.08
C PRO A 383 21.92 3.68 -10.94
N ILE A 384 21.12 3.33 -11.95
CA ILE A 384 19.68 3.59 -11.98
C ILE A 384 18.93 2.31 -12.30
N GLY A 385 17.89 2.01 -11.53
CA GLY A 385 17.03 0.85 -11.67
C GLY A 385 15.54 1.22 -11.84
N LEU A 386 14.79 0.24 -12.35
CA LEU A 386 13.35 0.34 -12.57
C LEU A 386 12.59 -0.62 -11.65
N PHE A 387 11.71 -0.08 -10.83
CA PHE A 387 10.79 -0.90 -10.03
C PHE A 387 9.34 -0.60 -10.43
N SER A 388 8.91 -1.20 -11.54
CA SER A 388 7.56 -0.99 -12.09
C SER A 388 7.02 -2.28 -12.73
N SER A 389 5.78 -2.23 -13.23
CA SER A 389 5.18 -3.36 -13.97
C SER A 389 5.85 -3.66 -15.33
N LEU A 390 6.75 -2.81 -15.78
CA LEU A 390 7.56 -3.00 -17.00
C LEU A 390 8.66 -4.03 -16.82
N VAL A 391 9.05 -4.30 -15.57
CA VAL A 391 10.19 -5.16 -15.25
C VAL A 391 9.67 -6.50 -14.74
N PRO A 392 10.18 -7.64 -15.25
CA PRO A 392 9.88 -8.97 -14.73
C PRO A 392 10.17 -9.10 -13.23
N LYS A 393 9.42 -9.96 -12.55
CA LYS A 393 9.46 -10.07 -11.09
C LYS A 393 10.83 -10.44 -10.54
N ASP A 394 11.51 -11.36 -11.20
CA ASP A 394 12.86 -11.84 -10.87
C ASP A 394 13.94 -10.76 -11.03
N VAL A 395 13.73 -9.81 -11.95
CA VAL A 395 14.65 -8.68 -12.18
C VAL A 395 14.40 -7.55 -11.18
N LYS A 396 13.14 -7.30 -10.76
CA LYS A 396 12.78 -6.19 -9.85
C LYS A 396 13.63 -6.15 -8.57
N GLN A 397 13.93 -7.30 -7.99
CA GLN A 397 14.74 -7.34 -6.76
C GLN A 397 16.16 -6.85 -6.99
N ARG A 398 16.76 -7.17 -8.15
CA ARG A 398 18.10 -6.69 -8.51
C ARG A 398 18.09 -5.19 -8.79
N GLU A 399 17.00 -4.68 -9.36
CA GLU A 399 16.84 -3.25 -9.64
C GLU A 399 16.82 -2.39 -8.35
N LEU A 400 16.44 -2.97 -7.21
CA LEU A 400 16.49 -2.30 -5.90
C LEU A 400 17.91 -2.09 -5.37
N GLU A 401 18.93 -2.73 -5.96
CA GLU A 401 20.32 -2.52 -5.58
C GLU A 401 20.95 -1.27 -6.22
N ASN A 402 20.28 -0.66 -7.20
CA ASN A 402 20.74 0.58 -7.80
C ASN A 402 20.59 1.78 -6.82
N LYS A 403 21.43 2.79 -7.01
CA LYS A 403 21.41 4.03 -6.21
C LYS A 403 20.12 4.82 -6.38
N ILE A 404 19.63 4.94 -7.62
CA ILE A 404 18.38 5.62 -7.94
C ILE A 404 17.39 4.59 -8.46
N ILE A 405 16.19 4.58 -7.87
CA ILE A 405 15.12 3.64 -8.21
C ILE A 405 13.92 4.45 -8.70
N LEU A 406 13.51 4.26 -9.96
CA LEU A 406 12.32 4.87 -10.52
C LEU A 406 11.12 3.94 -10.35
N THR A 407 10.00 4.47 -9.87
CA THR A 407 8.80 3.68 -9.58
C THR A 407 7.50 4.49 -9.73
N THR A 408 6.36 3.79 -9.72
CA THR A 408 5.04 4.40 -9.51
C THR A 408 4.54 4.11 -8.10
N THR A 409 3.59 4.90 -7.59
CA THR A 409 2.94 4.63 -6.30
C THR A 409 2.23 3.27 -6.29
N LYS A 410 1.73 2.82 -7.44
CA LYS A 410 1.12 1.48 -7.59
C LYS A 410 2.14 0.34 -7.45
N SER A 411 3.32 0.52 -8.02
CA SER A 411 4.37 -0.52 -8.05
C SER A 411 5.13 -0.61 -6.73
N ALA A 412 5.53 0.52 -6.17
CA ALA A 412 6.21 0.56 -4.88
C ALA A 412 5.26 0.24 -3.71
N GLY A 413 3.95 0.45 -3.92
CA GLY A 413 2.92 0.10 -2.96
C GLY A 413 3.19 0.61 -1.53
N ALA A 414 2.41 0.13 -0.57
CA ALA A 414 2.60 0.46 0.84
C ALA A 414 3.67 -0.41 1.55
N ALA A 415 4.18 -1.48 0.93
CA ALA A 415 5.00 -2.49 1.60
C ALA A 415 6.46 -2.63 1.11
N LEU A 416 6.90 -1.84 0.12
CA LEU A 416 8.28 -1.94 -0.36
C LEU A 416 9.27 -1.43 0.71
N ASP A 417 10.13 -2.30 1.19
CA ASP A 417 11.20 -1.98 2.15
C ASP A 417 12.54 -1.89 1.41
N ILE A 418 13.13 -0.68 1.37
CA ILE A 418 14.41 -0.42 0.70
C ILE A 418 15.44 -0.10 1.78
N LYS A 419 16.39 -1.01 1.96
CA LYS A 419 17.51 -0.78 2.89
C LYS A 419 18.38 0.36 2.38
N GLY A 420 18.76 1.28 3.28
CA GLY A 420 19.59 2.42 2.95
C GLY A 420 18.87 3.54 2.19
N LEU A 421 17.53 3.61 2.21
CA LEU A 421 16.78 4.68 1.58
C LEU A 421 16.96 5.99 2.37
N GLU A 422 17.66 6.96 1.80
CA GLU A 422 17.95 8.28 2.41
C GLU A 422 17.10 9.39 1.81
N MET A 423 16.57 9.20 0.58
CA MET A 423 15.79 10.23 -0.07
C MET A 423 14.61 9.62 -0.84
N THR A 424 13.46 10.24 -0.70
CA THR A 424 12.26 9.96 -1.51
C THR A 424 11.86 11.22 -2.27
N ILE A 425 11.65 11.12 -3.58
CA ILE A 425 11.26 12.23 -4.43
C ILE A 425 9.93 11.89 -5.11
N VAL A 426 8.93 12.75 -4.97
CA VAL A 426 7.71 12.74 -5.79
C VAL A 426 7.91 13.73 -6.91
N LEU A 427 8.28 13.24 -8.10
CA LEU A 427 8.72 14.09 -9.19
C LEU A 427 7.55 14.58 -10.06
N ASN A 428 6.70 13.68 -10.52
CA ASN A 428 5.53 14.03 -11.34
C ASN A 428 4.35 13.06 -11.12
N GLU A 429 4.19 12.60 -9.90
CA GLU A 429 3.04 11.79 -9.51
C GLU A 429 2.12 12.58 -8.56
N PRO A 430 1.33 13.52 -9.10
CA PRO A 430 0.48 14.37 -8.29
C PRO A 430 -0.68 13.56 -7.69
N PHE A 431 -0.78 13.53 -6.37
CA PHE A 431 -1.89 12.93 -5.68
C PHE A 431 -2.43 13.83 -4.57
N LYS A 432 -3.77 13.88 -4.47
CA LYS A 432 -4.49 14.59 -3.41
C LYS A 432 -4.49 13.81 -2.09
N SER A 433 -4.33 12.49 -2.17
CA SER A 433 -4.53 11.57 -1.05
C SER A 433 -3.53 11.80 0.08
N LYS A 434 -4.05 12.18 1.26
CA LYS A 434 -3.27 12.24 2.50
C LYS A 434 -2.75 10.86 2.91
N VAL A 435 -3.46 9.80 2.54
CA VAL A 435 -3.09 8.40 2.78
C VAL A 435 -1.83 8.03 2.02
N LEU A 436 -1.83 8.23 0.68
CA LEU A 436 -0.64 8.00 -0.15
C LEU A 436 0.54 8.86 0.31
N THR A 437 0.28 10.11 0.72
CA THR A 437 1.28 11.01 1.27
C THR A 437 1.95 10.42 2.51
N LYS A 438 1.17 9.94 3.49
CA LYS A 438 1.73 9.28 4.67
C LYS A 438 2.48 7.99 4.33
N GLN A 439 1.97 7.20 3.39
CA GLN A 439 2.59 5.95 2.97
C GLN A 439 3.93 6.18 2.26
N THR A 440 4.02 7.16 1.38
CA THR A 440 5.27 7.50 0.68
C THR A 440 6.27 8.19 1.61
N PHE A 441 5.81 9.04 2.53
CA PHE A 441 6.63 9.70 3.53
C PHE A 441 7.26 8.70 4.52
N GLY A 442 6.49 7.76 5.03
CA GLY A 442 6.95 6.75 5.99
C GLY A 442 7.86 5.66 5.41
N ARG A 443 8.39 5.82 4.20
CA ARG A 443 9.39 4.91 3.58
C ARG A 443 10.79 5.15 4.07
N THR A 444 11.11 6.40 4.36
CA THR A 444 12.41 6.81 4.87
C THR A 444 12.52 6.39 6.33
N ARG A 445 13.50 5.54 6.66
CA ARG A 445 13.69 4.99 8.01
C ARG A 445 15.09 5.19 8.56
N SER A 446 15.98 5.79 7.77
CA SER A 446 17.35 6.11 8.16
C SER A 446 17.40 7.48 8.82
N ASP A 447 18.44 7.76 9.59
CA ASP A 447 18.67 9.09 10.15
C ASP A 447 18.92 10.11 9.04
N ASN A 448 18.42 11.34 9.21
CA ASN A 448 18.58 12.46 8.27
C ASN A 448 18.03 12.23 6.86
N THR A 449 16.91 11.53 6.75
CA THR A 449 16.26 11.31 5.47
C THR A 449 15.55 12.55 4.93
N ARG A 450 15.34 12.61 3.62
CA ARG A 450 14.67 13.71 2.92
C ARG A 450 13.49 13.20 2.09
N TYR A 451 12.39 13.90 2.22
CA TYR A 451 11.23 13.73 1.35
C TYR A 451 11.02 14.99 0.52
N ILE A 452 11.09 14.85 -0.79
CA ILE A 452 11.01 15.98 -1.72
C ILE A 452 9.72 15.85 -2.53
N ASP A 453 8.91 16.91 -2.50
CA ASP A 453 7.67 17.02 -3.27
C ASP A 453 7.87 18.10 -4.36
N VAL A 454 7.93 17.69 -5.61
CA VAL A 454 8.11 18.59 -6.76
C VAL A 454 6.74 18.98 -7.28
N VAL A 455 6.40 20.25 -7.19
CA VAL A 455 5.05 20.77 -7.43
C VAL A 455 5.04 21.79 -8.55
N ASP A 456 4.28 21.49 -9.59
CA ASP A 456 4.02 22.44 -10.68
C ASP A 456 2.88 23.41 -10.29
N VAL A 457 3.24 24.63 -9.91
CA VAL A 457 2.27 25.67 -9.52
C VAL A 457 1.58 26.33 -10.71
N GLY A 458 1.97 26.03 -11.94
CA GLY A 458 1.28 26.45 -13.16
C GLY A 458 -0.13 25.85 -13.28
N PHE A 459 -0.37 24.69 -12.64
CA PHE A 459 -1.68 24.09 -12.54
C PHE A 459 -2.33 24.40 -11.18
N SER A 460 -3.44 25.14 -11.18
CA SER A 460 -4.17 25.49 -9.95
C SER A 460 -4.56 24.28 -9.10
N THR A 461 -4.92 23.17 -9.75
CA THR A 461 -5.24 21.91 -9.07
C THR A 461 -4.05 21.35 -8.30
N LEU A 462 -2.85 21.39 -8.85
CA LEU A 462 -1.65 20.88 -8.17
C LEU A 462 -1.23 21.80 -7.03
N LYS A 463 -1.35 23.11 -7.21
CA LYS A 463 -1.18 24.09 -6.15
C LYS A 463 -2.17 23.84 -5.00
N TYR A 464 -3.43 23.52 -5.30
CA TYR A 464 -4.44 23.14 -4.31
C TYR A 464 -4.07 21.83 -3.59
N TYR A 465 -3.61 20.80 -4.29
CA TYR A 465 -3.15 19.56 -3.66
C TYR A 465 -2.00 19.81 -2.69
N TYR A 466 -1.04 20.60 -3.10
CA TYR A 466 0.09 21.01 -2.25
C TYR A 466 -0.38 21.74 -0.99
N THR A 467 -1.20 22.79 -1.13
CA THR A 467 -1.69 23.55 0.02
C THR A 467 -2.50 22.70 0.99
N THR A 468 -3.24 21.72 0.49
CA THR A 468 -4.02 20.78 1.30
C THR A 468 -3.13 19.78 2.07
N LYS A 469 -1.97 19.40 1.50
CA LYS A 469 -1.02 18.46 2.14
C LYS A 469 -0.04 19.15 3.09
N LYS A 470 0.29 20.41 2.85
CA LYS A 470 1.29 21.17 3.62
C LYS A 470 1.08 21.12 5.15
N PRO A 471 -0.15 21.25 5.71
CA PRO A 471 -0.39 21.10 7.15
C PRO A 471 -0.05 19.70 7.68
N LEU A 472 -0.25 18.65 6.88
CA LEU A 472 0.11 17.29 7.25
C LEU A 472 1.63 17.16 7.41
N PHE A 473 2.40 17.65 6.43
CA PHE A 473 3.87 17.59 6.50
C PHE A 473 4.41 18.39 7.68
N LYS A 474 3.85 19.57 7.97
CA LYS A 474 4.20 20.37 9.16
C LYS A 474 3.99 19.60 10.47
N LYS A 475 3.00 18.68 10.49
CA LYS A 475 2.71 17.83 11.67
C LYS A 475 3.69 16.67 11.79
N ILE A 476 4.06 16.01 10.65
CA ILE A 476 4.78 14.73 10.67
C ILE A 476 6.28 14.84 10.38
N ALA A 477 6.77 15.86 9.67
CA ALA A 477 8.18 16.03 9.35
C ALA A 477 8.96 16.69 10.48
N THR A 478 10.24 16.36 10.59
CA THR A 478 11.16 17.01 11.55
C THR A 478 11.29 18.49 11.25
N ASP A 479 11.46 18.82 9.97
CA ASP A 479 11.60 20.16 9.44
C ASP A 479 10.91 20.28 8.08
N CYS A 480 10.46 21.48 7.72
CA CYS A 480 9.78 21.77 6.47
C CYS A 480 10.39 22.99 5.80
N SER A 481 10.91 22.81 4.60
CA SER A 481 11.43 23.90 3.77
C SER A 481 10.70 23.97 2.43
N GLU A 482 10.67 25.17 1.87
CA GLU A 482 10.07 25.45 0.56
C GLU A 482 11.09 26.18 -0.32
N ILE A 483 11.31 25.64 -1.49
CA ILE A 483 12.20 26.21 -2.50
C ILE A 483 11.31 26.59 -3.69
N GLN A 484 11.29 27.88 -4.04
CA GLN A 484 10.66 28.32 -5.27
C GLN A 484 11.73 28.36 -6.37
N LEU A 485 11.41 27.84 -7.52
CA LEU A 485 12.28 27.85 -8.69
C LEU A 485 11.57 28.59 -9.81
N SER A 486 11.84 29.88 -9.96
CA SER A 486 11.55 30.65 -11.16
C SER A 486 12.44 30.19 -12.33
N ASP A 487 12.07 30.50 -13.55
CA ASP A 487 12.90 30.19 -14.73
C ASP A 487 14.32 30.78 -14.61
N TYR A 488 14.42 31.95 -14.00
CA TYR A 488 15.71 32.59 -13.74
C TYR A 488 16.55 31.74 -12.77
N GLU A 489 15.98 31.32 -11.64
CA GLU A 489 16.68 30.49 -10.65
C GLU A 489 17.03 29.09 -11.20
N ILE A 490 16.16 28.50 -12.01
CA ILE A 490 16.44 27.24 -12.72
C ILE A 490 17.68 27.42 -13.62
N ASN A 491 17.69 28.48 -14.46
CA ASN A 491 18.78 28.72 -15.38
C ASN A 491 20.07 29.10 -14.65
N GLN A 492 20.01 29.87 -13.56
CA GLN A 492 21.16 30.18 -12.71
C GLN A 492 21.77 28.92 -12.10
N LYS A 493 20.95 28.06 -11.50
CA LYS A 493 21.43 26.77 -10.94
C LYS A 493 22.06 25.87 -12.00
N LEU A 494 21.46 25.80 -13.20
CA LEU A 494 22.04 25.04 -14.30
C LEU A 494 23.37 25.61 -14.78
N HIS A 495 23.52 26.93 -14.78
CA HIS A 495 24.79 27.57 -15.10
C HIS A 495 25.87 27.27 -14.05
N GLU A 496 25.53 27.33 -12.76
CA GLU A 496 26.42 26.93 -11.66
C GLU A 496 26.86 25.46 -11.79
N ILE A 497 25.93 24.55 -12.11
CA ILE A 497 26.20 23.14 -12.36
C ILE A 497 27.17 22.98 -13.53
N PHE A 498 26.92 23.67 -14.64
CA PHE A 498 27.77 23.63 -15.82
C PHE A 498 29.20 24.10 -15.51
N ILE A 499 29.36 25.22 -14.80
CA ILE A 499 30.68 25.71 -14.38
C ILE A 499 31.40 24.69 -13.52
N ASN A 500 30.70 24.03 -12.58
CA ASN A 500 31.30 23.03 -11.72
C ASN A 500 31.70 21.76 -12.47
N GLU A 501 30.86 21.30 -13.41
CA GLU A 501 31.19 20.18 -14.31
C GLU A 501 32.45 20.51 -15.16
N GLN A 502 32.59 21.73 -15.71
CA GLN A 502 33.76 22.17 -16.46
C GLN A 502 35.04 22.19 -15.59
N LYS A 503 34.97 22.75 -14.39
CA LYS A 503 36.10 22.76 -13.43
C LYS A 503 36.55 21.34 -13.07
N GLN A 504 35.62 20.41 -12.89
CA GLN A 504 35.96 19.00 -12.65
C GLN A 504 36.65 18.36 -13.84
N LEU A 505 36.19 18.60 -15.06
CA LEU A 505 36.82 18.10 -16.29
C LEU A 505 38.22 18.67 -16.47
N GLU A 506 38.45 19.97 -16.24
CA GLU A 506 39.77 20.61 -16.28
C GLU A 506 40.70 20.04 -15.24
N SER A 507 40.24 19.83 -14.00
CA SER A 507 41.05 19.20 -12.95
C SER A 507 41.40 17.75 -13.27
N PHE A 508 40.52 17.01 -13.94
CA PHE A 508 40.74 15.64 -14.36
C PHE A 508 41.78 15.56 -15.50
N GLN A 509 41.70 16.50 -16.48
CA GLN A 509 42.69 16.60 -17.55
C GLN A 509 44.07 17.02 -17.03
N THR A 510 44.10 18.01 -16.11
CA THR A 510 45.36 18.44 -15.47
C THR A 510 46.00 17.30 -14.68
N ASN A 511 45.22 16.54 -13.90
CA ASN A 511 45.72 15.39 -13.15
C ASN A 511 46.20 14.25 -14.07
N LYS A 512 45.55 14.03 -15.22
CA LYS A 512 45.96 13.03 -16.22
C LYS A 512 47.26 13.43 -16.87
N ASN A 513 47.43 14.71 -17.23
CA ASN A 513 48.66 15.28 -17.78
C ASN A 513 49.80 15.23 -16.75
N LEU A 514 49.55 15.54 -15.46
CA LEU A 514 50.52 15.40 -14.39
C LEU A 514 50.99 13.95 -14.19
N LYS A 515 50.08 12.98 -14.23
CA LYS A 515 50.44 11.56 -14.13
C LYS A 515 51.29 11.11 -15.32
N GLN A 516 50.95 11.54 -16.55
CA GLN A 516 51.76 11.26 -17.74
C GLN A 516 53.16 11.89 -17.63
N VAL A 517 53.28 13.13 -17.17
CA VAL A 517 54.57 13.80 -16.94
C VAL A 517 55.38 13.06 -15.87
N ILE A 518 54.76 12.63 -14.77
CA ILE A 518 55.43 11.87 -13.71
C ILE A 518 55.91 10.49 -14.22
N GLU A 519 55.10 9.80 -15.06
CA GLU A 519 55.53 8.52 -15.68
C GLU A 519 56.69 8.71 -16.65
N ILE A 520 56.66 9.75 -17.49
CA ILE A 520 57.75 10.09 -18.40
C ILE A 520 59.03 10.42 -17.63
N THR A 521 58.91 11.20 -16.54
CA THR A 521 60.10 11.57 -15.71
C THR A 521 60.67 10.37 -14.98
N LYS A 522 59.85 9.40 -14.55
CA LYS A 522 60.30 8.14 -13.96
C LYS A 522 60.97 7.22 -14.96
N THR A 523 60.58 7.30 -16.23
CA THR A 523 61.19 6.50 -17.31
C THR A 523 62.53 7.07 -17.72
N ILE A 524 62.67 8.40 -17.74
CA ILE A 524 63.95 9.07 -18.05
C ILE A 524 64.97 8.90 -16.89
N GLY A 525 64.49 8.90 -15.62
CA GLY A 525 65.34 8.69 -14.45
C GLY A 525 65.84 7.27 -14.22
N LYS A 526 65.43 6.30 -15.03
CA LYS A 526 65.92 4.91 -14.99
C LYS A 526 66.90 4.57 -16.10
N SER A 527 67.26 5.55 -16.92
CA SER A 527 68.20 5.40 -18.02
C SER A 527 69.53 6.16 -17.80
N HIS A 528 69.87 6.47 -16.54
CA HIS A 528 71.17 6.93 -16.12
C HIS A 528 71.75 6.08 -15.02
#